data_48ebdd6e0feef68a8972f2be01d7725c
#
_entry.id   48ebdd6e0feef68a8972f2be01d7725c
#
_cell.length_a   1.000
_cell.length_b   1.000
_cell.length_c   1.000
_cell.angle_alpha   90.00
_cell.angle_beta   90.00
_cell.angle_gamma   90.00
#
_symmetry.space_group_name_H-M   'P 1'
#
loop_
_entity.id
_entity.type
_entity.pdbx_description
1 polymer ?
#
loop_
_entity_poly.entity_id
_entity_poly.type
_entity_poly.pdbx_seq_one_letter_code
_entity_poly.pdbx_strand_id
1 'polypeptide(L)'
;HYCADVTRVWPTSGRFSSEQRAVYELVLAASQFCIASIKTGVSMQYLQKQSQEILVDGLCELGIVDQKANKKEISSAFYGHGVGHSIGLDVHDPGEKKEAFILDDSMVITIEPGLYLRDGPLLKDKRFCGIGVRIEDNILLQKDGYKNLTASVPVQIEEIEDLVSG
;
A
#
# COMPACT_ATOMS: atom_id res chain seq x y z
N HIS A 1 16.33 -12.35 -15.85
CA HIS A 1 16.97 -11.58 -14.74
C HIS A 1 16.19 -10.30 -14.42
N TYR A 2 14.83 -10.33 -14.51
CA TYR A 2 14.01 -9.26 -13.97
C TYR A 2 14.03 -9.30 -12.45
N CYS A 3 13.99 -8.12 -11.82
CA CYS A 3 13.83 -7.98 -10.39
C CYS A 3 12.38 -8.28 -9.95
N ALA A 4 12.22 -8.48 -8.64
CA ALA A 4 10.94 -8.55 -7.97
C ALA A 4 10.99 -7.68 -6.71
N ASP A 5 9.85 -7.13 -6.31
CA ASP A 5 9.71 -6.35 -5.08
C ASP A 5 8.42 -6.75 -4.36
N VAL A 6 8.54 -7.31 -3.17
CA VAL A 6 7.41 -7.82 -2.39
C VAL A 6 7.59 -7.46 -0.93
N THR A 7 6.63 -6.78 -0.37
CA THR A 7 6.61 -6.48 1.06
C THR A 7 5.43 -7.17 1.73
N ARG A 8 5.71 -7.85 2.84
CA ARG A 8 4.73 -8.34 3.82
C ARG A 8 5.22 -7.95 5.22
N VAL A 9 4.30 -7.67 6.12
CA VAL A 9 4.59 -7.34 7.51
C VAL A 9 3.73 -8.17 8.44
N TRP A 10 4.29 -8.55 9.59
CA TRP A 10 3.59 -9.25 10.65
C TRP A 10 4.15 -8.87 12.01
N PRO A 11 3.37 -9.01 13.10
CA PRO A 11 3.86 -8.77 14.44
C PRO A 11 4.90 -9.83 14.86
N THR A 12 5.94 -9.40 15.57
CA THR A 12 6.96 -10.32 16.12
C THR A 12 6.39 -11.30 17.14
N SER A 13 5.23 -11.00 17.72
CA SER A 13 4.47 -11.89 18.61
C SER A 13 3.74 -13.03 17.86
N GLY A 14 3.72 -13.01 16.54
CA GLY A 14 2.96 -13.94 15.70
C GLY A 14 1.46 -13.65 15.64
N ARG A 15 0.95 -12.66 16.39
CA ARG A 15 -0.47 -12.28 16.38
C ARG A 15 -0.65 -10.76 16.36
N PHE A 16 -1.60 -10.31 15.54
CA PHE A 16 -1.93 -8.90 15.45
C PHE A 16 -2.70 -8.42 16.69
N SER A 17 -2.27 -7.31 17.30
CA SER A 17 -3.12 -6.58 18.25
C SER A 17 -4.32 -5.95 17.52
N SER A 18 -5.31 -5.46 18.27
CA SER A 18 -6.45 -4.73 17.68
C SER A 18 -6.01 -3.51 16.85
N GLU A 19 -5.01 -2.77 17.35
CA GLU A 19 -4.47 -1.59 16.68
C GLU A 19 -3.68 -1.96 15.41
N GLN A 20 -2.85 -3.00 15.48
CA GLN A 20 -2.09 -3.49 14.34
C GLN A 20 -3.01 -4.04 13.25
N ARG A 21 -4.05 -4.81 13.64
CA ARG A 21 -5.07 -5.34 12.73
C ARG A 21 -5.80 -4.21 12.01
N ALA A 22 -6.26 -3.19 12.72
CA ALA A 22 -6.98 -2.06 12.13
C ALA A 22 -6.14 -1.32 11.08
N VAL A 23 -4.85 -1.07 11.35
CA VAL A 23 -3.94 -0.43 10.38
C VAL A 23 -3.65 -1.36 9.21
N TYR A 24 -3.44 -2.65 9.47
CA TYR A 24 -3.17 -3.64 8.43
C TYR A 24 -4.36 -3.77 7.45
N GLU A 25 -5.57 -3.92 7.98
CA GLU A 25 -6.80 -4.03 7.18
C GLU A 25 -7.03 -2.78 6.32
N LEU A 26 -6.73 -1.60 6.85
CA LEU A 26 -6.83 -0.35 6.10
C LEU A 26 -5.83 -0.30 4.92
N VAL A 27 -4.58 -0.70 5.14
CA VAL A 27 -3.57 -0.77 4.07
C VAL A 27 -3.93 -1.86 3.05
N LEU A 28 -4.44 -3.00 3.52
CA LEU A 28 -4.90 -4.08 2.64
C LEU A 28 -6.06 -3.62 1.74
N ALA A 29 -7.03 -2.90 2.30
CA ALA A 29 -8.15 -2.34 1.53
C ALA A 29 -7.65 -1.37 0.45
N ALA A 30 -6.69 -0.49 0.76
CA ALA A 30 -6.10 0.42 -0.21
C ALA A 30 -5.34 -0.34 -1.33
N SER A 31 -4.57 -1.38 -0.97
CA SER A 31 -3.88 -2.23 -1.92
C SER A 31 -4.85 -2.94 -2.86
N GLN A 32 -5.87 -3.60 -2.31
CA GLN A 32 -6.89 -4.31 -3.09
C GLN A 32 -7.65 -3.39 -4.04
N PHE A 33 -8.01 -2.19 -3.58
CA PHE A 33 -8.66 -1.18 -4.42
C PHE A 33 -7.76 -0.76 -5.59
N CYS A 34 -6.49 -0.45 -5.31
CA CYS A 34 -5.54 -0.06 -6.35
C CYS A 34 -5.36 -1.16 -7.39
N ILE A 35 -5.13 -2.40 -6.94
CA ILE A 35 -4.97 -3.56 -7.83
C ILE A 35 -6.22 -3.79 -8.69
N ALA A 36 -7.41 -3.74 -8.09
CA ALA A 36 -8.68 -3.91 -8.82
C ALA A 36 -8.96 -2.79 -9.85
N SER A 37 -8.34 -1.61 -9.65
CA SER A 37 -8.48 -0.45 -10.54
C SER A 37 -7.50 -0.46 -11.72
N ILE A 38 -6.54 -1.40 -11.76
CA ILE A 38 -5.50 -1.48 -12.79
C ILE A 38 -6.10 -1.91 -14.13
N LYS A 39 -5.84 -1.08 -15.14
CA LYS A 39 -6.09 -1.38 -16.55
C LYS A 39 -5.30 -0.42 -17.43
N THR A 40 -5.11 -0.77 -18.69
CA THR A 40 -4.53 0.14 -19.70
C THR A 40 -5.25 1.48 -19.72
N GLY A 41 -4.48 2.57 -19.76
CA GLY A 41 -4.98 3.96 -19.77
C GLY A 41 -5.18 4.58 -18.38
N VAL A 42 -5.10 3.82 -17.29
CA VAL A 42 -5.10 4.36 -15.92
C VAL A 42 -3.74 5.00 -15.62
N SER A 43 -3.72 6.13 -14.92
CA SER A 43 -2.45 6.74 -14.48
C SER A 43 -2.06 6.30 -13.06
N MET A 44 -0.76 6.18 -12.81
CA MET A 44 -0.24 5.95 -11.46
C MET A 44 -0.63 7.08 -10.50
N GLN A 45 -0.77 8.32 -10.98
CA GLN A 45 -1.25 9.45 -10.19
C GLN A 45 -2.69 9.25 -9.71
N TYR A 46 -3.55 8.65 -10.54
CA TYR A 46 -4.91 8.30 -10.12
C TYR A 46 -4.88 7.26 -8.99
N LEU A 47 -4.09 6.19 -9.13
CA LEU A 47 -3.95 5.16 -8.09
C LEU A 47 -3.35 5.76 -6.81
N GLN A 48 -2.34 6.63 -6.93
CA GLN A 48 -1.76 7.37 -5.80
C GLN A 48 -2.82 8.18 -5.05
N LYS A 49 -3.61 8.95 -5.78
CA LYS A 49 -4.67 9.78 -5.19
C LYS A 49 -5.71 8.91 -4.47
N GLN A 50 -6.15 7.82 -5.09
CA GLN A 50 -7.15 6.93 -4.51
C GLN A 50 -6.61 6.23 -3.24
N SER A 51 -5.37 5.72 -3.27
CA SER A 51 -4.77 5.12 -2.08
C SER A 51 -4.63 6.13 -0.94
N GLN A 52 -4.25 7.38 -1.23
CA GLN A 52 -4.17 8.45 -0.23
C GLN A 52 -5.54 8.78 0.38
N GLU A 53 -6.58 8.87 -0.45
CA GLU A 53 -7.95 9.14 0.02
C GLU A 53 -8.44 8.01 0.94
N ILE A 54 -8.29 6.74 0.55
CA ILE A 54 -8.70 5.59 1.35
C ILE A 54 -7.96 5.58 2.69
N LEU A 55 -6.63 5.73 2.67
CA LEU A 55 -5.81 5.67 3.88
C LEU A 55 -6.10 6.82 4.84
N VAL A 56 -6.22 8.05 4.32
CA VAL A 56 -6.49 9.24 5.16
C VAL A 56 -7.90 9.19 5.74
N ASP A 57 -8.89 8.82 4.94
CA ASP A 57 -10.28 8.74 5.41
C ASP A 57 -10.43 7.63 6.45
N GLY A 58 -9.82 6.47 6.25
CA GLY A 58 -9.79 5.40 7.23
C GLY A 58 -9.10 5.79 8.54
N LEU A 59 -7.99 6.53 8.51
CA LEU A 59 -7.36 7.06 9.73
C LEU A 59 -8.29 8.00 10.49
N CYS A 60 -9.08 8.80 9.78
CA CYS A 60 -10.08 9.69 10.38
C CYS A 60 -11.25 8.89 10.99
N GLU A 61 -11.78 7.90 10.28
CA GLU A 61 -12.90 7.06 10.72
C GLU A 61 -12.54 6.23 11.96
N LEU A 62 -11.32 5.69 12.00
CA LEU A 62 -10.78 4.97 13.17
C LEU A 62 -10.45 5.89 14.36
N GLY A 63 -10.54 7.22 14.19
CA GLY A 63 -10.20 8.19 15.24
C GLY A 63 -8.71 8.27 15.58
N ILE A 64 -7.86 7.73 14.70
CA ILE A 64 -6.39 7.74 14.88
C ILE A 64 -5.85 9.16 14.72
N VAL A 65 -6.47 9.95 13.83
CA VAL A 65 -6.16 11.35 13.58
C VAL A 65 -7.40 12.23 13.78
N ASP A 66 -7.22 13.55 13.87
CA ASP A 66 -8.36 14.48 13.94
C ASP A 66 -9.00 14.61 12.55
N GLN A 67 -10.31 14.38 12.47
CA GLN A 67 -11.10 14.53 11.23
C GLN A 67 -11.07 15.95 10.66
N LYS A 68 -10.75 16.96 11.47
CA LYS A 68 -10.60 18.36 11.04
C LYS A 68 -9.20 18.71 10.54
N ALA A 69 -8.23 17.80 10.71
CA ALA A 69 -6.88 18.04 10.25
C ALA A 69 -6.80 18.06 8.71
N ASN A 70 -5.81 18.76 8.19
CA ASN A 70 -5.59 18.86 6.75
C ASN A 70 -5.19 17.49 6.17
N LYS A 71 -6.01 16.95 5.26
CA LYS A 71 -5.79 15.63 4.64
C LYS A 71 -4.42 15.52 3.95
N LYS A 72 -3.90 16.60 3.35
CA LYS A 72 -2.55 16.58 2.74
C LYS A 72 -1.45 16.45 3.78
N GLU A 73 -1.61 17.11 4.93
CA GLU A 73 -0.65 16.99 6.04
C GLU A 73 -0.66 15.60 6.63
N ILE A 74 -1.86 14.99 6.84
CA ILE A 74 -2.00 13.61 7.29
C ILE A 74 -1.31 12.65 6.31
N SER A 75 -1.61 12.77 5.02
CA SER A 75 -0.97 11.94 3.98
C SER A 75 0.54 12.09 3.98
N SER A 76 1.07 13.31 4.00
CA SER A 76 2.52 13.55 4.01
C SER A 76 3.21 13.02 5.27
N ALA A 77 2.52 13.05 6.42
CA ALA A 77 3.07 12.59 7.68
C ALA A 77 3.12 11.06 7.79
N PHE A 78 2.10 10.36 7.27
CA PHE A 78 1.90 8.93 7.51
C PHE A 78 1.98 8.05 6.26
N TYR A 79 1.95 8.65 5.05
CA TYR A 79 2.12 7.97 3.77
C TYR A 79 3.00 8.81 2.84
N GLY A 80 4.31 8.75 3.05
CA GLY A 80 5.29 9.65 2.42
C GLY A 80 5.97 9.11 1.15
N HIS A 81 5.40 8.10 0.46
CA HIS A 81 5.96 7.54 -0.76
C HIS A 81 4.91 7.31 -1.85
N GLY A 82 5.35 6.90 -3.02
CA GLY A 82 4.48 6.54 -4.15
C GLY A 82 3.71 5.25 -3.91
N VAL A 83 2.57 5.09 -4.59
CA VAL A 83 1.76 3.86 -4.54
C VAL A 83 2.43 2.69 -5.28
N GLY A 84 3.47 2.96 -6.06
CA GLY A 84 4.21 1.96 -6.82
C GLY A 84 5.14 2.58 -7.86
N HIS A 85 5.88 1.72 -8.52
CA HIS A 85 6.85 2.05 -9.56
C HIS A 85 6.93 0.93 -10.61
N SER A 86 7.62 1.17 -11.72
CA SER A 86 7.94 0.10 -12.68
C SER A 86 9.06 -0.79 -12.15
N ILE A 87 8.97 -2.08 -12.49
CA ILE A 87 10.01 -3.09 -12.27
C ILE A 87 10.53 -3.57 -13.63
N GLY A 88 11.85 -3.69 -13.74
CA GLY A 88 12.52 -4.20 -14.91
C GLY A 88 13.80 -4.95 -14.52
N LEU A 89 14.91 -4.64 -15.19
CA LEU A 89 16.24 -5.13 -14.81
C LEU A 89 16.70 -4.52 -13.49
N ASP A 90 16.24 -3.32 -13.19
CA ASP A 90 16.40 -2.68 -11.88
C ASP A 90 15.09 -2.78 -11.09
N VAL A 91 15.17 -2.86 -9.75
CA VAL A 91 13.99 -2.87 -8.86
C VAL A 91 13.19 -1.59 -9.06
N HIS A 92 13.88 -0.44 -9.00
CA HIS A 92 13.31 0.86 -9.36
C HIS A 92 13.75 1.18 -10.80
N ASP A 93 13.08 0.55 -11.76
CA ASP A 93 13.42 0.74 -13.16
C ASP A 93 13.16 2.20 -13.55
N PRO A 94 14.14 2.88 -14.20
CA PRO A 94 13.97 4.27 -14.59
C PRO A 94 12.94 4.37 -15.70
N GLY A 95 11.68 4.37 -15.34
CA GLY A 95 10.57 4.66 -16.25
C GLY A 95 10.70 6.08 -16.81
N GLU A 96 10.12 6.35 -17.97
CA GLU A 96 10.08 7.70 -18.51
C GLU A 96 9.47 8.64 -17.45
N LYS A 97 10.22 9.69 -17.09
CA LYS A 97 9.76 10.81 -16.25
C LYS A 97 8.72 11.64 -17.04
N LYS A 98 7.60 11.03 -17.37
CA LYS A 98 6.45 11.76 -17.93
C LYS A 98 5.66 12.36 -16.79
N GLU A 99 5.10 13.54 -17.00
CA GLU A 99 4.20 14.22 -16.06
C GLU A 99 2.99 13.35 -15.68
N ALA A 100 2.66 12.34 -16.48
CA ALA A 100 1.70 11.30 -16.17
C ALA A 100 2.25 9.93 -16.60
N PHE A 101 2.52 9.06 -15.60
CA PHE A 101 2.84 7.66 -15.86
C PHE A 101 1.52 6.91 -16.14
N ILE A 102 1.23 6.69 -17.42
CA ILE A 102 0.04 5.96 -17.88
C ILE A 102 0.37 4.49 -18.02
N LEU A 103 -0.45 3.65 -17.42
CA LEU A 103 -0.31 2.19 -17.49
C LEU A 103 -0.68 1.67 -18.88
N ASP A 104 0.14 0.77 -19.41
CA ASP A 104 -0.06 0.14 -20.70
C ASP A 104 0.20 -1.37 -20.65
N ASP A 105 -0.21 -2.08 -21.70
CA ASP A 105 -0.02 -3.53 -21.81
C ASP A 105 1.44 -3.94 -21.65
N SER A 106 1.65 -5.11 -21.07
CA SER A 106 2.97 -5.72 -20.81
C SER A 106 3.86 -4.98 -19.80
N MET A 107 3.38 -3.90 -19.16
CA MET A 107 4.10 -3.28 -18.05
C MET A 107 4.07 -4.15 -16.80
N VAL A 108 5.17 -4.18 -16.06
CA VAL A 108 5.25 -4.74 -14.70
C VAL A 108 5.48 -3.59 -13.71
N ILE A 109 4.60 -3.50 -12.73
CA ILE A 109 4.62 -2.44 -11.72
C ILE A 109 4.49 -3.03 -10.32
N THR A 110 4.92 -2.28 -9.29
CA THR A 110 4.51 -2.53 -7.90
C THR A 110 3.20 -1.82 -7.58
N ILE A 111 2.46 -2.35 -6.59
CA ILE A 111 1.42 -1.66 -5.84
C ILE A 111 1.73 -1.87 -4.37
N GLU A 112 2.10 -0.80 -3.67
CA GLU A 112 2.74 -0.84 -2.35
C GLU A 112 2.23 0.22 -1.36
N PRO A 113 0.92 0.45 -1.21
CA PRO A 113 0.44 1.42 -0.24
C PRO A 113 0.94 1.07 1.16
N GLY A 114 1.14 2.11 2.00
CA GLY A 114 1.61 1.92 3.36
C GLY A 114 1.24 3.04 4.30
N LEU A 115 1.22 2.74 5.59
CA LEU A 115 1.04 3.69 6.69
C LEU A 115 2.16 3.54 7.71
N TYR A 116 2.70 4.66 8.18
CA TYR A 116 3.81 4.71 9.15
C TYR A 116 3.46 5.71 10.25
N LEU A 117 2.83 5.22 11.31
CA LEU A 117 2.23 6.04 12.37
C LEU A 117 3.29 6.49 13.38
N ARG A 118 3.99 7.57 13.06
CA ARG A 118 5.03 8.16 13.91
C ARG A 118 4.40 9.07 14.96
N ASP A 119 5.08 9.22 16.11
CA ASP A 119 4.67 10.21 17.10
C ASP A 119 4.69 11.64 16.53
N GLY A 120 3.72 12.43 16.93
CA GLY A 120 3.57 13.79 16.44
C GLY A 120 2.20 14.40 16.72
N PRO A 121 2.01 15.67 16.38
CA PRO A 121 0.76 16.40 16.70
C PRO A 121 -0.47 15.88 15.94
N LEU A 122 -0.29 15.23 14.79
CA LEU A 122 -1.38 14.68 14.00
C LEU A 122 -1.87 13.31 14.52
N LEU A 123 -1.01 12.57 15.25
CA LEU A 123 -1.39 11.29 15.84
C LEU A 123 -2.14 11.52 17.16
N LYS A 124 -3.46 11.42 17.11
CA LYS A 124 -4.34 11.66 18.24
C LYS A 124 -4.36 10.46 19.21
N ASP A 125 -4.49 9.26 18.69
CA ASP A 125 -4.49 8.03 19.49
C ASP A 125 -3.09 7.41 19.55
N LYS A 126 -2.43 7.58 20.69
CA LYS A 126 -1.06 7.12 20.91
C LYS A 126 -0.89 5.60 20.95
N ARG A 127 -1.98 4.82 21.05
CA ARG A 127 -1.92 3.34 20.98
C ARG A 127 -1.43 2.86 19.62
N PHE A 128 -1.61 3.67 18.58
CA PHE A 128 -1.16 3.39 17.22
C PHE A 128 0.27 3.83 16.93
N CYS A 129 0.92 4.53 17.87
CA CYS A 129 2.28 5.04 17.67
C CYS A 129 3.29 3.90 17.45
N GLY A 130 4.12 4.04 16.41
CA GLY A 130 5.14 3.07 16.05
C GLY A 130 4.65 1.93 15.15
N ILE A 131 3.36 1.87 14.83
CA ILE A 131 2.85 0.89 13.86
C ILE A 131 3.22 1.34 12.45
N GLY A 132 3.89 0.45 11.70
CA GLY A 132 4.20 0.61 10.29
C GLY A 132 3.73 -0.60 9.49
N VAL A 133 2.99 -0.37 8.42
CA VAL A 133 2.49 -1.41 7.52
C VAL A 133 2.70 -0.99 6.08
N ARG A 134 3.26 -1.88 5.26
CA ARG A 134 3.26 -1.83 3.80
C ARG A 134 2.87 -3.20 3.27
N ILE A 135 2.02 -3.22 2.26
CA ILE A 135 1.65 -4.43 1.52
C ILE A 135 1.97 -4.16 0.06
N GLU A 136 2.80 -5.01 -0.54
CA GLU A 136 3.34 -4.79 -1.87
C GLU A 136 3.25 -6.03 -2.72
N ASP A 137 2.70 -5.86 -3.91
CA ASP A 137 2.57 -6.89 -4.92
C ASP A 137 3.12 -6.43 -6.28
N ASN A 138 3.61 -7.40 -7.07
CA ASN A 138 4.04 -7.19 -8.46
C ASN A 138 2.89 -7.51 -9.40
N ILE A 139 2.53 -6.56 -10.24
CA ILE A 139 1.38 -6.64 -11.14
C ILE A 139 1.85 -6.54 -12.59
N LEU A 140 1.59 -7.58 -13.37
CA LEU A 140 1.74 -7.57 -14.82
C LEU A 140 0.44 -7.09 -15.46
N LEU A 141 0.51 -5.97 -16.19
CA LEU A 141 -0.61 -5.51 -17.02
C LEU A 141 -0.75 -6.40 -18.25
N GLN A 142 -1.99 -6.68 -18.59
CA GLN A 142 -2.38 -7.43 -19.77
C GLN A 142 -3.46 -6.68 -20.53
N LYS A 143 -3.59 -6.94 -21.81
CA LYS A 143 -4.54 -6.25 -22.70
C LYS A 143 -5.96 -6.21 -22.13
N ASP A 144 -6.40 -7.30 -21.51
CA ASP A 144 -7.76 -7.46 -20.98
C ASP A 144 -7.81 -7.53 -19.45
N GLY A 145 -6.84 -6.90 -18.75
CA GLY A 145 -6.81 -6.86 -17.31
C GLY A 145 -5.40 -6.88 -16.71
N TYR A 146 -5.20 -7.67 -15.68
CA TYR A 146 -3.88 -7.79 -15.01
C TYR A 146 -3.67 -9.20 -14.44
N LYS A 147 -2.41 -9.52 -14.16
CA LYS A 147 -2.02 -10.71 -13.38
C LYS A 147 -1.21 -10.26 -12.17
N ASN A 148 -1.66 -10.60 -10.96
CA ASN A 148 -0.83 -10.46 -9.77
C ASN A 148 0.20 -11.60 -9.77
N LEU A 149 1.49 -11.26 -9.94
CA LEU A 149 2.59 -12.22 -10.01
C LEU A 149 2.96 -12.78 -8.64
N THR A 150 2.57 -12.10 -7.57
CA THR A 150 2.87 -12.43 -6.15
C THR A 150 1.64 -12.91 -5.39
N ALA A 151 0.56 -13.26 -6.07
CA ALA A 151 -0.71 -13.69 -5.48
C ALA A 151 -0.59 -14.94 -4.56
N SER A 152 0.47 -15.72 -4.71
CA SER A 152 0.73 -16.89 -3.84
C SER A 152 1.37 -16.53 -2.50
N VAL A 153 1.81 -15.28 -2.31
CA VAL A 153 2.37 -14.83 -1.04
C VAL A 153 1.22 -14.38 -0.13
N PRO A 154 1.00 -15.04 1.02
CA PRO A 154 -0.11 -14.74 1.91
C PRO A 154 -0.22 -13.26 2.27
N VAL A 155 -1.45 -12.77 2.29
CA VAL A 155 -1.76 -11.37 2.58
C VAL A 155 -2.92 -11.21 3.57
N GLN A 156 -3.73 -12.27 3.76
CA GLN A 156 -4.80 -12.25 4.76
C GLN A 156 -4.21 -12.44 6.16
N ILE A 157 -4.76 -11.73 7.13
CA ILE A 157 -4.25 -11.75 8.52
C ILE A 157 -4.21 -13.18 9.06
N GLU A 158 -5.28 -13.94 8.85
CA GLU A 158 -5.42 -15.30 9.35
C GLU A 158 -4.34 -16.22 8.75
N GLU A 159 -4.10 -16.13 7.44
CA GLU A 159 -3.05 -16.90 6.75
C GLU A 159 -1.64 -16.54 7.27
N ILE A 160 -1.40 -15.25 7.55
CA ILE A 160 -0.13 -14.78 8.09
C ILE A 160 0.05 -15.28 9.53
N GLU A 161 -0.97 -15.15 10.39
CA GLU A 161 -0.93 -15.63 11.78
C GLU A 161 -0.68 -17.13 11.84
N ASP A 162 -1.30 -17.92 10.95
CA ASP A 162 -1.09 -19.37 10.88
C ASP A 162 0.34 -19.73 10.47
N LEU A 163 0.94 -18.97 9.54
CA LEU A 163 2.31 -19.19 9.08
C LEU A 163 3.37 -18.86 10.14
N VAL A 164 3.16 -17.80 10.94
CA VAL A 164 4.18 -17.32 11.88
C VAL A 164 3.99 -17.85 13.30
N SER A 165 2.87 -18.51 13.60
CA SER A 165 2.57 -19.14 14.89
C SER A 165 2.96 -20.62 14.96
N GLY A 166 3.38 -21.23 13.82
CA GLY A 166 3.70 -22.65 13.66
C GLY A 166 5.03 -23.13 14.22
#